data_6fdad7f8e63a9fc0614716f26b335c18
#
_entry.id   6fdad7f8e63a9fc0614716f26b335c18
#
_cell.length_a   1.000
_cell.length_b   1.000
_cell.length_c   1.000
_cell.angle_alpha   90.00
_cell.angle_beta   90.00
_cell.angle_gamma   90.00
#
_symmetry.space_group_name_H-M   'P 1'
#
loop_
_entity.id
_entity.type
_entity.pdbx_description
1 polymer ?
#
loop_
_entity_poly.entity_id
_entity_poly.type
_entity_poly.pdbx_seq_one_letter_code
_entity_poly.pdbx_strand_id
1 'polypeptide(L)'
;MMKKKLFDMFAELFGDSEGARFYFSPGRVNLIGEHTDYNGGHVFPCALTLGTYGAARKREDNKIHFYSMNLDSFDVVEASLDDLTNKKEYNWANYPLGVVWAFKEKGHTITSGFDMVIWGNIPNGSGLSSSASLEVLTGVILTDLFEIKDLSMTDLALIGQYSENNFNGCNCGIMDQFAVAMGKKDHAIFLDTSDLSYEYAPCVLDGAKIVITNSKVKHSLVDSAYNDRRNECAAALKALQSLSLIHI
;
A
#
# COMPACT_ATOMS: atom_id res chain seq x y z
N MET A 1 10.07 9.05 19.49
CA MET A 1 11.38 9.15 18.80
C MET A 1 11.21 9.34 17.28
N MET A 2 10.45 8.49 16.55
CA MET A 2 10.28 8.59 15.08
C MET A 2 9.53 9.86 14.64
N LYS A 3 8.42 10.21 15.28
CA LYS A 3 7.66 11.43 15.00
C LYS A 3 8.56 12.68 14.96
N LYS A 4 9.46 12.82 15.96
CA LYS A 4 10.40 13.96 16.00
C LYS A 4 11.33 13.97 14.79
N LYS A 5 11.93 12.81 14.45
CA LYS A 5 12.83 12.71 13.27
C LYS A 5 12.16 13.10 11.97
N LEU A 6 10.89 12.67 11.76
CA LEU A 6 10.12 13.03 10.58
C LEU A 6 9.83 14.54 10.53
N PHE A 7 9.47 15.14 11.64
CA PHE A 7 9.20 16.58 11.69
C PHE A 7 10.48 17.42 11.57
N ASP A 8 11.60 16.97 12.13
CA ASP A 8 12.89 17.64 11.96
C ASP A 8 13.29 17.63 10.46
N MET A 9 13.17 16.46 9.78
CA MET A 9 13.44 16.35 8.34
C MET A 9 12.43 17.15 7.50
N PHE A 10 11.17 17.15 7.88
CA PHE A 10 10.13 17.92 7.19
C PHE A 10 10.45 19.42 7.23
N ALA A 11 10.88 19.93 8.39
CA ALA A 11 11.28 21.33 8.57
C ALA A 11 12.57 21.67 7.79
N GLU A 12 13.52 20.74 7.73
CA GLU A 12 14.75 20.90 6.93
C GLU A 12 14.46 21.06 5.44
N LEU A 13 13.53 20.26 4.91
CA LEU A 13 13.19 20.24 3.48
C LEU A 13 12.23 21.36 3.07
N PHE A 14 11.27 21.70 3.93
CA PHE A 14 10.14 22.58 3.58
C PHE A 14 10.04 23.85 4.44
N GLY A 15 11.12 24.18 5.17
CA GLY A 15 11.29 25.41 5.94
C GLY A 15 10.76 25.34 7.38
N ASP A 16 9.67 24.64 7.63
CA ASP A 16 9.10 24.39 8.95
C ASP A 16 8.23 23.13 8.96
N SER A 17 7.75 22.70 10.12
CA SER A 17 6.81 21.58 10.26
C SER A 17 5.45 22.01 10.83
N GLU A 18 5.14 23.32 10.83
CA GLU A 18 3.85 23.82 11.28
C GLU A 18 2.72 23.27 10.38
N GLY A 19 1.64 22.81 10.98
CA GLY A 19 0.53 22.18 10.27
C GLY A 19 0.79 20.78 9.72
N ALA A 20 2.02 20.25 9.82
CA ALA A 20 2.31 18.87 9.41
C ALA A 20 1.64 17.88 10.40
N ARG A 21 1.05 16.83 9.86
CA ARG A 21 0.39 15.74 10.62
C ARG A 21 1.21 14.48 10.52
N PHE A 22 1.11 13.62 11.55
CA PHE A 22 1.87 12.38 11.67
C PHE A 22 0.97 11.17 11.46
N TYR A 23 1.43 10.22 10.64
CA TYR A 23 0.69 9.04 10.24
C TYR A 23 1.54 7.77 10.35
N PHE A 24 0.86 6.64 10.43
CA PHE A 24 1.47 5.31 10.41
C PHE A 24 0.60 4.32 9.66
N SER A 25 1.21 3.47 8.87
CA SER A 25 0.56 2.35 8.19
C SER A 25 1.42 1.09 8.38
N PRO A 26 0.86 -0.03 8.82
CA PRO A 26 1.62 -1.26 9.07
C PRO A 26 2.04 -1.95 7.77
N GLY A 27 3.00 -2.87 7.86
CA GLY A 27 3.15 -3.97 6.92
C GLY A 27 2.27 -5.14 7.33
N ARG A 28 2.32 -6.24 6.55
CA ARG A 28 1.59 -7.48 6.88
C ARG A 28 2.46 -8.71 6.72
N VAL A 29 2.07 -9.79 7.38
CA VAL A 29 2.48 -11.17 7.05
C VAL A 29 1.23 -11.98 6.75
N ASN A 30 1.29 -12.84 5.74
CA ASN A 30 0.24 -13.81 5.49
C ASN A 30 0.58 -15.10 6.23
N LEU A 31 -0.37 -15.65 6.99
CA LEU A 31 -0.18 -16.90 7.74
C LEU A 31 -0.46 -18.11 6.86
N ILE A 32 -1.45 -18.01 5.98
CA ILE A 32 -1.82 -19.02 4.97
C ILE A 32 -2.73 -18.39 3.91
N GLY A 33 -2.69 -18.94 2.68
CA GLY A 33 -3.51 -18.48 1.55
C GLY A 33 -2.68 -17.78 0.49
N GLU A 34 -1.48 -18.31 0.17
CA GLU A 34 -0.62 -17.74 -0.86
C GLU A 34 -1.21 -17.95 -2.26
N HIS A 35 -1.21 -16.88 -3.07
CA HIS A 35 -1.72 -16.87 -4.45
C HIS A 35 -3.21 -17.19 -4.59
N THR A 36 -4.00 -17.05 -3.53
CA THR A 36 -5.45 -17.29 -3.56
C THR A 36 -6.27 -16.02 -3.74
N ASP A 37 -5.74 -14.87 -3.37
CA ASP A 37 -6.45 -13.57 -3.34
C ASP A 37 -6.87 -13.06 -4.73
N TYR A 38 -6.11 -13.31 -5.77
CA TYR A 38 -6.50 -12.96 -7.14
C TYR A 38 -7.28 -14.09 -7.85
N ASN A 39 -7.51 -15.19 -7.16
CA ASN A 39 -8.32 -16.33 -7.62
C ASN A 39 -9.67 -16.44 -6.88
N GLY A 40 -10.07 -15.43 -6.11
CA GLY A 40 -11.31 -15.43 -5.34
C GLY A 40 -11.31 -16.42 -4.16
N GLY A 41 -10.13 -16.75 -3.64
CA GLY A 41 -9.98 -17.65 -2.50
C GLY A 41 -9.85 -16.90 -1.16
N HIS A 42 -9.56 -17.67 -0.10
CA HIS A 42 -9.39 -17.10 1.23
C HIS A 42 -7.93 -16.85 1.54
N VAL A 43 -7.67 -15.82 2.36
CA VAL A 43 -6.36 -15.48 2.91
C VAL A 43 -6.46 -15.26 4.41
N PHE A 44 -5.33 -15.39 5.11
CA PHE A 44 -5.31 -15.24 6.57
C PHE A 44 -4.11 -14.38 7.02
N PRO A 45 -4.05 -13.10 6.62
CA PRO A 45 -2.97 -12.21 7.01
C PRO A 45 -3.17 -11.61 8.40
N CYS A 46 -2.07 -11.08 8.97
CA CYS A 46 -2.11 -10.18 10.10
C CYS A 46 -1.18 -8.97 9.88
N ALA A 47 -1.57 -7.82 10.44
CA ALA A 47 -0.75 -6.61 10.42
C ALA A 47 0.44 -6.75 11.38
N LEU A 48 1.55 -6.10 11.01
CA LEU A 48 2.79 -6.08 11.79
C LEU A 48 2.95 -4.76 12.52
N THR A 49 3.85 -4.74 13.50
CA THR A 49 4.33 -3.50 14.14
C THR A 49 5.39 -2.78 13.29
N LEU A 50 5.93 -3.44 12.28
CA LEU A 50 6.73 -2.83 11.22
C LEU A 50 5.79 -2.12 10.25
N GLY A 51 6.21 -0.96 9.73
CA GLY A 51 5.35 -0.20 8.84
C GLY A 51 6.04 1.03 8.27
N THR A 52 5.25 1.85 7.61
CA THR A 52 5.66 3.13 7.04
C THR A 52 5.08 4.27 7.88
N TYR A 53 5.93 5.17 8.30
CA TYR A 53 5.58 6.40 9.00
C TYR A 53 5.61 7.56 8.03
N GLY A 54 4.68 8.49 8.15
CA GLY A 54 4.61 9.67 7.32
C GLY A 54 4.40 10.95 8.11
N ALA A 55 4.96 12.06 7.59
CA ALA A 55 4.57 13.40 7.96
C ALA A 55 4.10 14.10 6.68
N ALA A 56 2.94 14.75 6.72
CA ALA A 56 2.40 15.41 5.54
C ALA A 56 1.68 16.71 5.90
N ARG A 57 1.70 17.66 4.96
CA ARG A 57 1.07 18.97 5.06
C ARG A 57 0.52 19.41 3.72
N LYS A 58 -0.68 19.97 3.74
CA LYS A 58 -1.32 20.59 2.59
C LYS A 58 -0.51 21.81 2.10
N ARG A 59 -0.46 22.01 0.78
CA ARG A 59 0.11 23.19 0.12
C ARG A 59 -1.00 24.10 -0.40
N GLU A 60 -0.62 25.28 -0.85
CA GLU A 60 -1.53 26.23 -1.50
C GLU A 60 -1.46 26.18 -3.04
N ASP A 61 -0.46 25.46 -3.58
CA ASP A 61 -0.24 25.26 -5.02
C ASP A 61 -0.59 23.81 -5.45
N ASN A 62 -0.39 23.47 -6.73
CA ASN A 62 -0.66 22.13 -7.28
C ASN A 62 0.54 21.18 -7.21
N LYS A 63 1.64 21.57 -6.55
CA LYS A 63 2.84 20.72 -6.45
C LYS A 63 2.69 19.66 -5.38
N ILE A 64 3.20 18.49 -5.67
CA ILE A 64 3.26 17.37 -4.73
C ILE A 64 4.74 17.04 -4.52
N HIS A 65 5.19 17.06 -3.28
CA HIS A 65 6.54 16.70 -2.93
C HIS A 65 6.57 15.41 -2.13
N PHE A 66 7.41 14.48 -2.57
CA PHE A 66 7.68 13.23 -1.87
C PHE A 66 9.16 13.12 -1.48
N TYR A 67 9.44 12.79 -0.24
CA TYR A 67 10.78 12.49 0.23
C TYR A 67 10.80 11.23 1.10
N SER A 68 11.77 10.35 0.87
CA SER A 68 11.97 9.13 1.66
C SER A 68 13.29 9.19 2.43
N MET A 69 13.21 9.15 3.73
CA MET A 69 14.40 9.07 4.62
C MET A 69 15.11 7.70 4.55
N ASN A 70 14.63 6.76 3.78
CA ASN A 70 15.26 5.46 3.58
C ASN A 70 16.18 5.42 2.35
N LEU A 71 16.16 6.44 1.52
CA LEU A 71 16.81 6.47 0.21
C LEU A 71 17.70 7.70 0.07
N ASP A 72 18.90 7.64 0.64
CA ASP A 72 19.88 8.74 0.68
C ASP A 72 20.32 9.23 -0.71
N SER A 73 20.04 8.47 -1.77
CA SER A 73 20.41 8.79 -3.15
C SER A 73 19.30 9.51 -3.95
N PHE A 74 18.15 9.76 -3.33
CA PHE A 74 17.06 10.46 -3.98
C PHE A 74 16.79 11.79 -3.29
N ASP A 75 16.75 12.85 -4.08
CA ASP A 75 16.27 14.16 -3.66
C ASP A 75 14.74 14.16 -3.51
N VAL A 76 14.17 15.31 -3.16
CA VAL A 76 12.72 15.49 -3.16
C VAL A 76 12.18 15.27 -4.57
N VAL A 77 11.26 14.32 -4.71
CA VAL A 77 10.54 14.11 -5.96
C VAL A 77 9.40 15.12 -6.05
N GLU A 78 9.45 16.01 -7.04
CA GLU A 78 8.37 16.95 -7.34
C GLU A 78 7.46 16.39 -8.44
N ALA A 79 6.18 16.27 -8.15
CA ALA A 79 5.11 15.96 -9.09
C ALA A 79 4.06 17.09 -9.09
N SER A 80 3.03 16.99 -9.92
CA SER A 80 1.95 17.97 -9.99
C SER A 80 0.58 17.29 -10.07
N LEU A 81 -0.42 17.91 -9.45
CA LEU A 81 -1.83 17.52 -9.63
C LEU A 81 -2.31 17.67 -11.07
N ASP A 82 -1.62 18.49 -11.88
CA ASP A 82 -1.95 18.71 -13.29
C ASP A 82 -1.36 17.63 -14.21
N ASP A 83 -0.37 16.84 -13.73
CA ASP A 83 0.28 15.76 -14.46
C ASP A 83 0.54 14.57 -13.51
N LEU A 84 -0.45 13.71 -13.39
CA LEU A 84 -0.39 12.47 -12.60
C LEU A 84 0.01 11.29 -13.50
N THR A 85 1.20 11.37 -14.09
CA THR A 85 1.73 10.31 -14.97
C THR A 85 2.77 9.48 -14.24
N ASN A 86 2.76 8.16 -14.43
CA ASN A 86 3.84 7.29 -13.96
C ASN A 86 5.12 7.60 -14.75
N LYS A 87 6.19 7.96 -14.05
CA LYS A 87 7.48 8.29 -14.63
C LYS A 87 8.57 7.43 -14.01
N LYS A 88 9.45 6.88 -14.84
CA LYS A 88 10.54 6.00 -14.38
C LYS A 88 11.46 6.71 -13.36
N GLU A 89 11.71 7.98 -13.54
CA GLU A 89 12.53 8.82 -12.65
C GLU A 89 11.93 9.01 -11.27
N TYR A 90 10.62 8.90 -11.11
CA TYR A 90 9.95 8.98 -9.81
C TYR A 90 10.16 7.74 -8.95
N ASN A 91 10.54 6.61 -9.57
CA ASN A 91 10.86 5.37 -8.88
C ASN A 91 9.78 5.01 -7.82
N TRP A 92 10.16 4.96 -6.54
CA TRP A 92 9.26 4.65 -5.42
C TRP A 92 8.10 5.64 -5.26
N ALA A 93 8.29 6.89 -5.69
CA ALA A 93 7.25 7.92 -5.56
C ALA A 93 6.06 7.68 -6.50
N ASN A 94 6.17 6.77 -7.47
CA ASN A 94 5.03 6.33 -8.28
C ASN A 94 3.95 5.62 -7.44
N TYR A 95 4.29 4.98 -6.32
CA TYR A 95 3.29 4.36 -5.44
C TYR A 95 2.35 5.40 -4.81
N PRO A 96 2.83 6.40 -4.07
CA PRO A 96 1.94 7.43 -3.53
C PRO A 96 1.31 8.30 -4.63
N LEU A 97 2.01 8.59 -5.74
CA LEU A 97 1.44 9.33 -6.87
C LEU A 97 0.28 8.58 -7.51
N GLY A 98 0.39 7.26 -7.66
CA GLY A 98 -0.67 6.40 -8.18
C GLY A 98 -1.93 6.41 -7.30
N VAL A 99 -1.78 6.54 -5.98
CA VAL A 99 -2.92 6.71 -5.08
C VAL A 99 -3.60 8.06 -5.30
N VAL A 100 -2.83 9.15 -5.46
CA VAL A 100 -3.39 10.48 -5.82
C VAL A 100 -4.18 10.39 -7.13
N TRP A 101 -3.60 9.74 -8.15
CA TRP A 101 -4.27 9.49 -9.43
C TRP A 101 -5.56 8.67 -9.23
N ALA A 102 -5.51 7.57 -8.47
CA ALA A 102 -6.66 6.71 -8.23
C ALA A 102 -7.80 7.43 -7.49
N PHE A 103 -7.50 8.32 -6.54
CA PHE A 103 -8.49 9.17 -5.88
C PHE A 103 -9.23 10.05 -6.90
N LYS A 104 -8.50 10.71 -7.81
CA LYS A 104 -9.12 11.53 -8.86
C LYS A 104 -9.95 10.72 -9.84
N GLU A 105 -9.47 9.55 -10.28
CA GLU A 105 -10.23 8.62 -11.14
C GLU A 105 -11.53 8.14 -10.50
N LYS A 106 -11.54 7.97 -9.17
CA LYS A 106 -12.75 7.62 -8.41
C LYS A 106 -13.64 8.83 -8.07
N GLY A 107 -13.31 10.04 -8.56
CA GLY A 107 -14.13 11.23 -8.41
C GLY A 107 -13.91 11.99 -7.10
N HIS A 108 -12.88 11.66 -6.32
CA HIS A 108 -12.55 12.40 -5.11
C HIS A 108 -11.76 13.66 -5.42
N THR A 109 -12.12 14.76 -4.77
CA THR A 109 -11.51 16.07 -5.03
C THR A 109 -10.29 16.27 -4.15
N ILE A 110 -9.12 16.47 -4.77
CA ILE A 110 -7.88 16.91 -4.13
C ILE A 110 -7.65 18.36 -4.59
N THR A 111 -7.84 19.31 -3.68
CA THR A 111 -7.96 20.75 -3.99
C THR A 111 -6.63 21.48 -4.13
N SER A 112 -5.55 20.90 -3.64
CA SER A 112 -4.18 21.47 -3.73
C SER A 112 -3.14 20.35 -3.58
N GLY A 113 -1.88 20.65 -3.85
CA GLY A 113 -0.78 19.75 -3.58
C GLY A 113 -0.50 19.57 -2.08
N PHE A 114 0.52 18.79 -1.78
CA PHE A 114 0.96 18.51 -0.41
C PHE A 114 2.44 18.13 -0.38
N ASP A 115 3.06 18.35 0.77
CA ASP A 115 4.40 17.85 1.09
C ASP A 115 4.28 16.57 1.91
N MET A 116 5.10 15.55 1.62
CA MET A 116 5.10 14.27 2.32
C MET A 116 6.52 13.76 2.52
N VAL A 117 6.89 13.51 3.78
CA VAL A 117 8.13 12.85 4.18
C VAL A 117 7.79 11.49 4.77
N ILE A 118 8.45 10.44 4.33
CA ILE A 118 8.25 9.09 4.85
C ILE A 118 9.53 8.47 5.42
N TRP A 119 9.32 7.52 6.32
CA TRP A 119 10.33 6.58 6.78
C TRP A 119 9.68 5.23 7.08
N GLY A 120 10.26 4.14 6.58
CA GLY A 120 9.79 2.79 6.82
C GLY A 120 10.82 1.91 7.53
N ASN A 121 10.34 0.96 8.35
CA ASN A 121 11.17 -0.09 8.93
C ASN A 121 10.82 -1.50 8.42
N ILE A 122 10.02 -1.57 7.37
CA ILE A 122 9.81 -2.82 6.62
C ILE A 122 11.09 -3.07 5.81
N PRO A 123 11.74 -4.23 5.96
CA PRO A 123 12.93 -4.52 5.17
C PRO A 123 12.59 -4.59 3.67
N ASN A 124 13.38 -3.91 2.84
CA ASN A 124 13.16 -3.89 1.40
C ASN A 124 13.22 -5.30 0.78
N GLY A 125 12.24 -5.60 -0.09
CA GLY A 125 12.17 -6.90 -0.78
C GLY A 125 11.92 -8.09 0.15
N SER A 126 11.35 -7.87 1.33
CA SER A 126 11.05 -8.95 2.30
C SER A 126 9.70 -9.63 2.09
N GLY A 127 8.89 -9.17 1.12
CA GLY A 127 7.53 -9.69 0.93
C GLY A 127 6.55 -9.29 2.04
N LEU A 128 6.83 -8.22 2.80
CA LEU A 128 5.98 -7.74 3.91
C LEU A 128 5.13 -6.53 3.52
N SER A 129 4.84 -6.36 2.24
CA SER A 129 3.93 -5.36 1.66
C SER A 129 4.30 -3.90 1.94
N SER A 130 5.54 -3.52 1.64
CA SER A 130 5.97 -2.12 1.77
C SER A 130 5.22 -1.21 0.79
N SER A 131 4.87 -1.66 -0.42
CA SER A 131 4.04 -0.93 -1.40
C SER A 131 2.65 -0.65 -0.84
N ALA A 132 1.93 -1.69 -0.43
CA ALA A 132 0.59 -1.55 0.13
C ALA A 132 0.58 -0.69 1.42
N SER A 133 1.62 -0.81 2.27
CA SER A 133 1.80 0.06 3.44
C SER A 133 1.88 1.53 3.03
N LEU A 134 2.63 1.86 1.99
CA LEU A 134 2.78 3.23 1.48
C LEU A 134 1.50 3.72 0.78
N GLU A 135 0.84 2.85 0.02
CA GLU A 135 -0.42 3.17 -0.67
C GLU A 135 -1.54 3.50 0.32
N VAL A 136 -1.76 2.64 1.31
CA VAL A 136 -2.78 2.86 2.35
C VAL A 136 -2.42 4.08 3.21
N LEU A 137 -1.13 4.27 3.55
CA LEU A 137 -0.67 5.49 4.24
C LEU A 137 -1.05 6.74 3.47
N THR A 138 -0.81 6.75 2.16
CA THR A 138 -1.14 7.88 1.28
C THR A 138 -2.65 8.11 1.22
N GLY A 139 -3.43 7.04 1.09
CA GLY A 139 -4.89 7.13 1.15
C GLY A 139 -5.41 7.77 2.43
N VAL A 140 -4.89 7.36 3.59
CA VAL A 140 -5.22 7.97 4.90
C VAL A 140 -4.80 9.43 4.96
N ILE A 141 -3.60 9.79 4.47
CA ILE A 141 -3.12 11.17 4.40
C ILE A 141 -4.07 12.04 3.55
N LEU A 142 -4.44 11.58 2.36
CA LEU A 142 -5.34 12.32 1.48
C LEU A 142 -6.72 12.50 2.10
N THR A 143 -7.26 11.45 2.69
CA THR A 143 -8.56 11.49 3.37
C THR A 143 -8.57 12.52 4.50
N ASP A 144 -7.52 12.55 5.31
CA ASP A 144 -7.40 13.47 6.45
C ASP A 144 -7.09 14.91 6.01
N LEU A 145 -6.12 15.11 5.09
CA LEU A 145 -5.73 16.45 4.64
C LEU A 145 -6.85 17.15 3.86
N PHE A 146 -7.61 16.42 3.03
CA PHE A 146 -8.65 16.98 2.18
C PHE A 146 -10.06 16.76 2.72
N GLU A 147 -10.19 16.29 3.97
CA GLU A 147 -11.46 16.10 4.69
C GLU A 147 -12.48 15.25 3.91
N ILE A 148 -12.01 14.20 3.22
CA ILE A 148 -12.87 13.29 2.46
C ILE A 148 -13.55 12.33 3.44
N LYS A 149 -14.85 12.47 3.66
CA LYS A 149 -15.58 11.83 4.78
C LYS A 149 -16.21 10.48 4.44
N ASP A 150 -16.43 10.18 3.17
CA ASP A 150 -17.26 9.05 2.75
C ASP A 150 -16.42 7.84 2.26
N LEU A 151 -15.21 7.69 2.82
CA LEU A 151 -14.32 6.56 2.53
C LEU A 151 -14.07 5.70 3.77
N SER A 152 -14.42 4.42 3.69
CA SER A 152 -14.05 3.41 4.67
C SER A 152 -12.60 2.95 4.48
N MET A 153 -12.04 2.22 5.46
CA MET A 153 -10.72 1.61 5.29
C MET A 153 -10.71 0.53 4.20
N THR A 154 -11.83 -0.14 3.95
CA THR A 154 -12.00 -1.06 2.82
C THR A 154 -11.91 -0.31 1.49
N ASP A 155 -12.52 0.87 1.37
CA ASP A 155 -12.41 1.69 0.16
C ASP A 155 -10.97 2.13 -0.09
N LEU A 156 -10.22 2.49 0.97
CA LEU A 156 -8.80 2.82 0.87
C LEU A 156 -7.96 1.63 0.40
N ALA A 157 -8.27 0.41 0.86
CA ALA A 157 -7.62 -0.80 0.36
C ALA A 157 -7.90 -1.03 -1.13
N LEU A 158 -9.15 -0.86 -1.57
CA LEU A 158 -9.54 -0.97 -2.98
C LEU A 158 -8.91 0.11 -3.86
N ILE A 159 -8.78 1.34 -3.37
CA ILE A 159 -8.09 2.43 -4.07
C ILE A 159 -6.59 2.12 -4.19
N GLY A 160 -5.95 1.61 -3.15
CA GLY A 160 -4.55 1.19 -3.19
C GLY A 160 -4.32 0.09 -4.22
N GLN A 161 -5.13 -0.97 -4.19
CA GLN A 161 -5.08 -2.04 -5.20
C GLN A 161 -5.31 -1.50 -6.62
N TYR A 162 -6.28 -0.62 -6.80
CA TYR A 162 -6.56 0.00 -8.09
C TYR A 162 -5.37 0.79 -8.63
N SER A 163 -4.69 1.54 -7.75
CA SER A 163 -3.45 2.24 -8.04
C SER A 163 -2.34 1.27 -8.46
N GLU A 164 -2.11 0.21 -7.69
CA GLU A 164 -1.04 -0.76 -7.98
C GLU A 164 -1.27 -1.46 -9.32
N ASN A 165 -2.51 -1.86 -9.60
CA ASN A 165 -2.88 -2.56 -10.83
C ASN A 165 -2.85 -1.67 -12.08
N ASN A 166 -3.38 -0.45 -12.00
CA ASN A 166 -3.63 0.37 -13.19
C ASN A 166 -2.61 1.49 -13.40
N PHE A 167 -1.94 1.94 -12.35
CA PHE A 167 -0.92 2.98 -12.43
C PHE A 167 0.50 2.39 -12.40
N ASN A 168 0.75 1.40 -11.53
CA ASN A 168 2.06 0.77 -11.37
C ASN A 168 2.23 -0.53 -12.20
N GLY A 169 1.14 -1.11 -12.73
CA GLY A 169 1.18 -2.25 -13.64
C GLY A 169 1.41 -3.61 -12.97
N CYS A 170 1.25 -3.70 -11.64
CA CYS A 170 1.31 -4.96 -10.90
C CYS A 170 -0.12 -5.49 -10.68
N ASN A 171 -0.51 -6.56 -11.36
CA ASN A 171 -1.85 -7.13 -11.25
C ASN A 171 -2.06 -7.92 -9.94
N CYS A 172 -1.87 -7.26 -8.79
CA CYS A 172 -2.00 -7.89 -7.47
C CYS A 172 -3.47 -8.21 -7.09
N GLY A 173 -3.64 -9.16 -6.16
CA GLY A 173 -4.88 -9.35 -5.42
C GLY A 173 -5.06 -8.26 -4.35
N ILE A 174 -6.12 -8.39 -3.54
CA ILE A 174 -6.48 -7.35 -2.54
C ILE A 174 -5.83 -7.58 -1.18
N MET A 175 -5.28 -8.76 -0.93
CA MET A 175 -4.83 -9.18 0.41
C MET A 175 -3.96 -8.16 1.11
N ASP A 176 -2.98 -7.60 0.40
CA ASP A 176 -1.95 -6.75 0.98
C ASP A 176 -2.53 -5.43 1.49
N GLN A 177 -3.25 -4.72 0.63
CA GLN A 177 -3.88 -3.46 0.98
C GLN A 177 -4.98 -3.65 2.03
N PHE A 178 -5.75 -4.75 1.93
CA PHE A 178 -6.80 -5.06 2.90
C PHE A 178 -6.23 -5.34 4.30
N ALA A 179 -5.20 -6.19 4.37
CA ALA A 179 -4.55 -6.52 5.65
C ALA A 179 -3.92 -5.31 6.32
N VAL A 180 -3.34 -4.40 5.52
CA VAL A 180 -2.76 -3.15 6.01
C VAL A 180 -3.84 -2.19 6.51
N ALA A 181 -4.91 -2.02 5.74
CA ALA A 181 -5.99 -1.09 6.05
C ALA A 181 -6.84 -1.54 7.25
N MET A 182 -7.14 -2.85 7.32
CA MET A 182 -8.05 -3.43 8.29
C MET A 182 -7.32 -4.09 9.48
N GLY A 183 -6.01 -3.93 9.58
CA GLY A 183 -5.20 -4.51 10.65
C GLY A 183 -5.70 -4.17 12.05
N LYS A 184 -5.85 -5.18 12.90
CA LYS A 184 -6.28 -5.05 14.28
C LYS A 184 -5.28 -5.71 15.22
N LYS A 185 -4.97 -5.02 16.33
CA LYS A 185 -4.05 -5.53 17.33
C LYS A 185 -4.48 -6.93 17.81
N ASP A 186 -3.52 -7.85 17.90
CA ASP A 186 -3.69 -9.22 18.39
C ASP A 186 -4.71 -10.07 17.61
N HIS A 187 -4.94 -9.74 16.33
CA HIS A 187 -5.85 -10.48 15.45
C HIS A 187 -5.22 -10.70 14.07
N ALA A 188 -5.55 -11.83 13.48
CA ALA A 188 -5.46 -12.09 12.06
C ALA A 188 -6.82 -11.84 11.40
N ILE A 189 -6.82 -11.66 10.09
CA ILE A 189 -8.03 -11.39 9.29
C ILE A 189 -8.28 -12.63 8.42
N PHE A 190 -9.37 -13.35 8.65
CA PHE A 190 -9.86 -14.35 7.72
C PHE A 190 -10.72 -13.67 6.69
N LEU A 191 -10.19 -13.51 5.47
CA LEU A 191 -10.78 -12.74 4.39
C LEU A 191 -11.16 -13.65 3.24
N ASP A 192 -12.42 -13.59 2.79
CA ASP A 192 -12.86 -14.07 1.49
C ASP A 192 -12.63 -12.98 0.45
N THR A 193 -11.75 -13.23 -0.52
CA THR A 193 -11.39 -12.22 -1.51
C THR A 193 -12.39 -12.11 -2.67
N SER A 194 -13.40 -12.99 -2.72
CA SER A 194 -14.44 -12.96 -3.74
C SER A 194 -15.50 -11.88 -3.49
N ASP A 195 -15.81 -11.61 -2.22
CA ASP A 195 -16.85 -10.65 -1.80
C ASP A 195 -16.38 -9.66 -0.72
N LEU A 196 -15.13 -9.79 -0.26
CA LEU A 196 -14.49 -9.01 0.81
C LEU A 196 -15.15 -9.18 2.19
N SER A 197 -15.92 -10.23 2.39
CA SER A 197 -16.36 -10.60 3.74
C SER A 197 -15.16 -11.07 4.58
N TYR A 198 -15.14 -10.67 5.84
CA TYR A 198 -14.01 -11.00 6.71
C TYR A 198 -14.41 -11.17 8.16
N GLU A 199 -13.59 -11.95 8.88
CA GLU A 199 -13.70 -12.14 10.32
C GLU A 199 -12.34 -11.89 10.98
N TYR A 200 -12.36 -11.33 12.19
CA TYR A 200 -11.16 -11.23 13.01
C TYR A 200 -11.00 -12.49 13.87
N ALA A 201 -9.91 -13.21 13.65
CA ALA A 201 -9.52 -14.32 14.50
C ALA A 201 -8.45 -13.88 15.52
N PRO A 202 -8.57 -14.22 16.80
CA PRO A 202 -7.52 -13.92 17.78
C PRO A 202 -6.18 -14.54 17.36
N CYS A 203 -5.13 -13.71 17.38
CA CYS A 203 -3.75 -14.12 17.09
C CYS A 203 -2.83 -13.70 18.24
N VAL A 204 -3.07 -14.27 19.40
CA VAL A 204 -2.26 -14.10 20.60
C VAL A 204 -1.27 -15.25 20.69
N LEU A 205 0.01 -14.97 20.53
CA LEU A 205 1.06 -15.98 20.53
C LEU A 205 1.66 -16.12 21.93
N ASP A 206 0.99 -16.88 22.79
CA ASP A 206 1.50 -17.19 24.14
C ASP A 206 2.62 -18.23 24.04
N GLY A 207 3.83 -17.84 24.43
CA GLY A 207 5.02 -18.70 24.38
C GLY A 207 5.56 -19.02 22.97
N ALA A 208 4.95 -18.46 21.91
CA ALA A 208 5.38 -18.63 20.52
C ALA A 208 5.74 -17.29 19.84
N LYS A 209 6.37 -17.37 18.68
CA LYS A 209 6.71 -16.19 17.84
C LYS A 209 6.54 -16.52 16.37
N ILE A 210 6.11 -15.56 15.57
CA ILE A 210 6.21 -15.64 14.12
C ILE A 210 7.64 -15.29 13.73
N VAL A 211 8.32 -16.19 13.02
CA VAL A 211 9.67 -15.97 12.49
C VAL A 211 9.57 -15.72 10.98
N ILE A 212 10.05 -14.57 10.54
CA ILE A 212 10.07 -14.18 9.13
C ILE A 212 11.51 -14.24 8.65
N THR A 213 11.78 -15.06 7.63
CA THR A 213 13.11 -15.21 7.05
C THR A 213 13.15 -14.53 5.68
N ASN A 214 13.95 -13.48 5.56
CA ASN A 214 14.20 -12.82 4.28
C ASN A 214 15.34 -13.54 3.54
N SER A 215 15.04 -14.15 2.38
CA SER A 215 16.04 -14.82 1.53
C SER A 215 17.03 -13.85 0.88
N LYS A 216 16.75 -12.54 0.91
CA LYS A 216 17.50 -11.47 0.24
C LYS A 216 17.60 -11.61 -1.30
N VAL A 217 16.78 -12.48 -1.89
CA VAL A 217 16.61 -12.52 -3.35
C VAL A 217 15.82 -11.27 -3.72
N LYS A 218 16.43 -10.43 -4.58
CA LYS A 218 15.74 -9.21 -5.04
C LYS A 218 14.58 -9.58 -5.96
N HIS A 219 13.40 -9.11 -5.61
CA HIS A 219 12.21 -9.17 -6.45
C HIS A 219 11.81 -7.74 -6.78
N SER A 220 11.66 -7.40 -8.06
CA SER A 220 10.87 -6.23 -8.46
C SER A 220 9.45 -6.71 -8.72
N LEU A 221 8.45 -6.05 -8.17
CA LEU A 221 7.03 -6.43 -8.35
C LEU A 221 6.61 -6.36 -9.82
N VAL A 222 7.16 -5.41 -10.58
CA VAL A 222 6.84 -5.18 -11.99
C VAL A 222 7.54 -6.18 -12.92
N ASP A 223 8.79 -6.59 -12.60
CA ASP A 223 9.57 -7.57 -13.38
C ASP A 223 9.44 -8.99 -12.83
N SER A 224 8.54 -9.22 -11.89
CA SER A 224 8.40 -10.53 -11.25
C SER A 224 7.55 -11.47 -12.10
N ALA A 225 7.80 -12.76 -11.95
CA ALA A 225 6.93 -13.81 -12.45
C ALA A 225 5.49 -13.79 -11.87
N TYR A 226 5.14 -12.77 -11.08
CA TYR A 226 3.83 -12.63 -10.43
C TYR A 226 2.70 -12.46 -11.44
N ASN A 227 2.85 -11.53 -12.39
CA ASN A 227 1.88 -11.35 -13.46
C ASN A 227 1.77 -12.61 -14.33
N ASP A 228 2.89 -13.31 -14.56
CA ASP A 228 2.91 -14.58 -15.29
C ASP A 228 2.11 -15.66 -14.54
N ARG A 229 2.33 -15.80 -13.22
CA ARG A 229 1.59 -16.76 -12.39
C ARG A 229 0.09 -16.48 -12.42
N ARG A 230 -0.31 -15.22 -12.32
CA ARG A 230 -1.72 -14.83 -12.42
C ARG A 230 -2.32 -15.20 -13.79
N ASN A 231 -1.60 -14.91 -14.86
CA ASN A 231 -2.03 -15.24 -16.23
C ASN A 231 -2.14 -16.76 -16.43
N GLU A 232 -1.23 -17.54 -15.88
CA GLU A 232 -1.29 -19.00 -15.92
C GLU A 232 -2.48 -19.57 -15.15
N CYS A 233 -2.79 -19.02 -13.96
CA CYS A 233 -4.00 -19.39 -13.23
C CYS A 233 -5.26 -19.11 -14.03
N ALA A 234 -5.36 -17.93 -14.65
CA ALA A 234 -6.49 -17.57 -15.49
C ALA A 234 -6.62 -18.48 -16.73
N ALA A 235 -5.50 -18.83 -17.37
CA ALA A 235 -5.49 -19.73 -18.51
C ALA A 235 -5.90 -21.16 -18.11
N ALA A 236 -5.41 -21.66 -16.96
CA ALA A 236 -5.78 -22.96 -16.43
C ALA A 236 -7.28 -23.03 -16.12
N LEU A 237 -7.82 -22.02 -15.44
CA LEU A 237 -9.25 -21.94 -15.13
C LEU A 237 -10.10 -21.95 -16.43
N LYS A 238 -9.74 -21.15 -17.41
CA LYS A 238 -10.42 -21.11 -18.71
C LYS A 238 -10.39 -22.48 -19.41
N ALA A 239 -9.25 -23.18 -19.38
CA ALA A 239 -9.13 -24.50 -19.95
C ALA A 239 -10.05 -25.51 -19.26
N LEU A 240 -10.10 -25.51 -17.92
CA LEU A 240 -10.97 -26.38 -17.13
C LEU A 240 -12.46 -26.11 -17.38
N GLN A 241 -12.86 -24.83 -17.43
CA GLN A 241 -14.23 -24.44 -17.77
C GLN A 241 -14.65 -24.90 -19.17
N SER A 242 -13.73 -24.85 -20.16
CA SER A 242 -14.01 -25.31 -21.53
C SER A 242 -14.25 -26.82 -21.63
N LEU A 243 -13.76 -27.58 -20.67
CA LEU A 243 -13.98 -29.03 -20.59
C LEU A 243 -15.27 -29.39 -19.86
N SER A 244 -16.08 -28.43 -19.43
CA SER A 244 -17.29 -28.63 -18.62
C SER A 244 -17.07 -29.47 -17.35
N LEU A 245 -15.85 -29.54 -16.86
CA LEU A 245 -15.50 -30.32 -15.67
C LEU A 245 -15.70 -29.55 -14.37
N ILE A 246 -15.93 -28.25 -14.46
CA ILE A 246 -16.14 -27.36 -13.33
C ILE A 246 -17.31 -26.45 -13.61
N HIS A 247 -18.35 -26.55 -12.81
CA HIS A 247 -19.41 -25.55 -12.71
C HIS A 247 -19.02 -24.58 -11.61
N ILE A 248 -18.23 -23.56 -11.96
CA ILE A 248 -17.83 -22.48 -11.09
C ILE A 248 -18.55 -21.21 -11.52
#